data_2988a57d750b748bb08bc28be2b1e551
#
_entry.id   2988a57d750b748bb08bc28be2b1e551
#
_cell.length_a   1.000
_cell.length_b   1.000
_cell.length_c   1.000
_cell.angle_alpha   90.00
_cell.angle_beta   90.00
_cell.angle_gamma   90.00
#
_symmetry.space_group_name_H-M   'P 1'
#
loop_
_entity.id
_entity.type
_entity.pdbx_description
1 polymer ?
#
loop_
_entity_poly.entity_id
_entity_poly.type
_entity_poly.pdbx_seq_one_letter_code
_entity_poly.pdbx_strand_id
1 'polypeptide(L)'
;MEEPVFPDGSVPVAVAARVYGKDASWVRAGIIAGWLPIGKATRKGGLVKSVDEMNSRYGRINFYISPKLLYEETGYVWKGERK
;
A
#
# COMPACT_ATOMS: atom_id res chain seq x y z
N MET A 1 -5.51 18.51 -19.10
CA MET A 1 -4.97 18.63 -17.74
C MET A 1 -3.89 17.59 -17.54
N GLU A 2 -2.74 18.00 -17.10
CA GLU A 2 -1.62 17.08 -16.95
C GLU A 2 -1.75 16.26 -15.66
N GLU A 3 -1.37 15.00 -15.77
CA GLU A 3 -1.31 14.15 -14.59
C GLU A 3 -0.06 14.49 -13.77
N PRO A 4 -0.13 14.36 -12.45
CA PRO A 4 1.06 14.52 -11.62
C PRO A 4 2.13 13.51 -11.99
N VAL A 5 3.38 13.89 -11.83
CA VAL A 5 4.50 12.98 -11.97
C VAL A 5 4.71 12.28 -10.64
N PHE A 6 4.77 10.95 -10.66
CA PHE A 6 4.91 10.17 -9.45
C PHE A 6 6.34 9.65 -9.32
N PRO A 7 6.92 9.71 -8.12
CA PRO A 7 8.25 9.14 -7.90
C PRO A 7 8.21 7.61 -7.96
N ASP A 8 9.37 7.04 -8.22
CA ASP A 8 9.53 5.59 -8.12
C ASP A 8 9.46 5.17 -6.65
N GLY A 9 9.08 3.92 -6.44
CA GLY A 9 9.08 3.34 -5.12
C GLY A 9 7.68 3.15 -4.56
N SER A 10 7.63 2.72 -3.32
CA SER A 10 6.38 2.38 -2.64
C SER A 10 6.02 3.45 -1.62
N VAL A 11 4.75 3.83 -1.60
CA VAL A 11 4.25 4.71 -0.54
C VAL A 11 4.30 3.93 0.78
N PRO A 12 4.86 4.50 1.85
CA PRO A 12 4.85 3.82 3.15
C PRO A 12 3.42 3.57 3.63
N VAL A 13 3.20 2.42 4.26
CA VAL A 13 1.88 2.07 4.79
C VAL A 13 1.37 3.15 5.74
N ALA A 14 2.26 3.71 6.56
CA ALA A 14 1.87 4.77 7.50
C ALA A 14 1.33 6.01 6.80
N VAL A 15 1.90 6.35 5.64
CA VAL A 15 1.41 7.49 4.86
C VAL A 15 0.03 7.21 4.30
N ALA A 16 -0.17 6.02 3.74
CA ALA A 16 -1.48 5.64 3.22
C ALA A 16 -2.54 5.63 4.33
N ALA A 17 -2.18 5.10 5.50
CA ALA A 17 -3.10 5.08 6.64
C ALA A 17 -3.53 6.50 7.02
N ARG A 18 -2.59 7.43 7.03
CA ARG A 18 -2.89 8.83 7.35
C ARG A 18 -3.83 9.46 6.32
N VAL A 19 -3.59 9.16 5.05
CA VAL A 19 -4.43 9.70 3.96
C VAL A 19 -5.87 9.24 4.12
N TYR A 20 -6.07 7.98 4.50
CA TYR A 20 -7.41 7.43 4.69
C TYR A 20 -8.00 7.75 6.07
N GLY A 21 -7.19 8.26 6.99
CA GLY A 21 -7.64 8.49 8.35
C GLY A 21 -7.87 7.20 9.13
N LYS A 22 -7.10 6.16 8.81
CA LYS A 22 -7.21 4.83 9.40
C LYS A 22 -5.86 4.40 9.95
N ASP A 23 -5.83 3.25 10.61
CA ASP A 23 -4.55 2.73 11.10
C ASP A 23 -3.87 1.85 10.04
N ALA A 24 -2.61 1.50 10.31
CA ALA A 24 -1.83 0.70 9.38
C ALA A 24 -2.42 -0.70 9.16
N SER A 25 -3.04 -1.28 10.19
CA SER A 25 -3.65 -2.60 10.07
C SER A 25 -4.81 -2.59 9.07
N TRP A 26 -5.60 -1.52 9.08
CA TRP A 26 -6.69 -1.37 8.12
C TRP A 26 -6.16 -1.35 6.68
N VAL A 27 -5.06 -0.62 6.45
CA VAL A 27 -4.47 -0.53 5.11
C VAL A 27 -3.93 -1.90 4.67
N ARG A 28 -3.19 -2.57 5.55
CA ARG A 28 -2.61 -3.88 5.23
C ARG A 28 -3.71 -4.90 4.92
N ALA A 29 -4.75 -4.94 5.75
CA ALA A 29 -5.85 -5.87 5.54
C ALA A 29 -6.57 -5.58 4.23
N GLY A 30 -6.78 -4.32 3.90
CA GLY A 30 -7.47 -3.93 2.67
C GLY A 30 -6.70 -4.32 1.42
N ILE A 31 -5.38 -4.15 1.45
CA ILE A 31 -4.53 -4.54 0.32
C ILE A 31 -4.57 -6.04 0.12
N ILE A 32 -4.44 -6.82 1.20
CA ILE A 32 -4.44 -8.27 1.12
C ILE A 32 -5.80 -8.80 0.66
N ALA A 33 -6.87 -8.28 1.23
CA ALA A 33 -8.21 -8.74 0.90
C ALA A 33 -8.71 -8.25 -0.47
N GLY A 34 -8.06 -7.20 -1.00
CA GLY A 34 -8.38 -6.72 -2.34
C GLY A 34 -9.41 -5.60 -2.41
N TRP A 35 -9.97 -5.16 -1.26
CA TRP A 35 -10.93 -4.06 -1.31
C TRP A 35 -10.27 -2.67 -1.25
N LEU A 36 -8.95 -2.64 -1.08
CA LEU A 36 -8.18 -1.40 -1.14
C LEU A 36 -7.17 -1.52 -2.29
N PRO A 37 -7.57 -1.16 -3.52
CA PRO A 37 -6.78 -1.47 -4.71
C PRO A 37 -5.69 -0.44 -4.97
N ILE A 38 -4.80 -0.23 -4.01
CA ILE A 38 -3.70 0.73 -4.14
C ILE A 38 -2.34 0.06 -4.20
N GLY A 39 -2.30 -1.27 -4.06
CA GLY A 39 -1.03 -1.97 -4.07
C GLY A 39 -1.21 -3.47 -3.93
N LYS A 40 -0.13 -4.10 -3.48
CA LYS A 40 -0.14 -5.56 -3.30
C LYS A 40 0.74 -5.96 -2.13
N ALA A 41 0.48 -7.14 -1.60
CA ALA A 41 1.28 -7.73 -0.53
C ALA A 41 1.94 -8.99 -1.06
N THR A 42 3.22 -9.18 -0.74
CA THR A 42 3.97 -10.34 -1.21
C THR A 42 4.75 -10.97 -0.06
N ARG A 43 4.98 -12.27 -0.19
CA ARG A 43 5.83 -13.03 0.72
C ARG A 43 6.64 -14.00 -0.11
N LYS A 44 7.97 -13.89 -0.03
CA LYS A 44 8.89 -14.75 -0.79
C LYS A 44 8.55 -14.78 -2.29
N GLY A 45 8.15 -13.62 -2.83
CA GLY A 45 7.84 -13.50 -4.25
C GLY A 45 6.42 -13.89 -4.66
N GLY A 46 5.61 -14.45 -3.75
CA GLY A 46 4.23 -14.80 -4.03
C GLY A 46 3.26 -13.79 -3.45
N LEU A 47 2.10 -13.65 -4.08
CA LEU A 47 1.07 -12.74 -3.57
C LEU A 47 0.42 -13.29 -2.31
N VAL A 48 0.19 -12.41 -1.34
CA VAL A 48 -0.58 -12.72 -0.14
C VAL A 48 -2.01 -12.26 -0.40
N LYS A 49 -2.96 -13.19 -0.36
CA LYS A 49 -4.34 -12.91 -0.74
C LYS A 49 -5.33 -13.05 0.40
N SER A 50 -4.91 -13.56 1.53
CA SER A 50 -5.80 -13.79 2.67
C SER A 50 -5.26 -13.09 3.90
N VAL A 51 -6.15 -12.42 4.63
CA VAL A 51 -5.77 -11.76 5.88
C VAL A 51 -5.20 -12.76 6.88
N ASP A 52 -5.64 -14.02 6.82
CA ASP A 52 -5.10 -15.07 7.68
C ASP A 52 -3.61 -15.30 7.45
N GLU A 53 -3.09 -14.93 6.28
CA GLU A 53 -1.68 -15.08 5.95
C GLU A 53 -0.80 -13.98 6.53
N MET A 54 -1.38 -13.03 7.26
CA MET A 54 -0.61 -11.95 7.88
C MET A 54 0.27 -12.42 9.04
N ASN A 55 0.17 -13.66 9.43
CA ASN A 55 0.97 -14.20 10.52
C ASN A 55 2.46 -14.19 10.15
N SER A 56 3.28 -13.51 10.96
CA SER A 56 4.71 -13.36 10.73
C SER A 56 5.48 -14.68 10.82
N ARG A 57 4.86 -15.71 11.38
CA ARG A 57 5.44 -17.06 11.48
C ARG A 57 5.88 -17.60 10.12
N TYR A 58 5.20 -17.21 9.04
CA TYR A 58 5.49 -17.71 7.70
C TYR A 58 6.42 -16.80 6.89
N GLY A 59 7.03 -15.84 7.54
CA GLY A 59 7.93 -14.92 6.90
C GLY A 59 7.38 -13.51 6.82
N ARG A 60 8.25 -12.59 6.46
CA ARG A 60 7.89 -11.18 6.38
C ARG A 60 7.05 -10.90 5.16
N ILE A 61 5.98 -10.12 5.33
CA ILE A 61 5.16 -9.66 4.23
C ILE A 61 5.62 -8.28 3.81
N ASN A 62 5.86 -8.11 2.53
CA ASN A 62 6.22 -6.81 1.96
C ASN A 62 5.00 -6.20 1.30
N PHE A 63 4.75 -4.92 1.55
CA PHE A 63 3.64 -4.20 0.96
C PHE A 63 4.18 -3.19 -0.04
N TYR A 64 3.68 -3.27 -1.26
CA TYR A 64 3.96 -2.26 -2.27
C TYR A 64 2.69 -1.44 -2.49
N ILE A 65 2.79 -0.14 -2.31
CA ILE A 65 1.67 0.77 -2.54
C ILE A 65 2.05 1.71 -3.67
N SER A 66 1.28 1.65 -4.76
CA SER A 66 1.54 2.47 -5.94
C SER A 66 1.15 3.93 -5.67
N PRO A 67 2.08 4.88 -5.86
CA PRO A 67 1.72 6.29 -5.75
C PRO A 67 0.59 6.70 -6.70
N LYS A 68 0.59 6.15 -7.91
CA LYS A 68 -0.44 6.47 -8.88
C LYS A 68 -1.80 5.93 -8.47
N LEU A 69 -1.86 4.69 -8.01
CA LEU A 69 -3.13 4.09 -7.59
C LEU A 69 -3.69 4.81 -6.36
N LEU A 70 -2.82 5.19 -5.43
CA LEU A 70 -3.25 5.96 -4.27
C LEU A 70 -3.85 7.30 -4.70
N TYR A 71 -3.21 7.95 -5.66
CA TYR A 71 -3.73 9.20 -6.21
C TYR A 71 -5.11 9.00 -6.86
N GLU A 72 -5.26 7.93 -7.63
CA GLU A 72 -6.52 7.66 -8.31
C GLU A 72 -7.67 7.40 -7.33
N GLU A 73 -7.34 6.83 -6.17
CA GLU A 73 -8.35 6.53 -5.16
C GLU A 73 -8.67 7.71 -4.25
N THR A 74 -7.68 8.54 -3.95
CA THR A 74 -7.83 9.56 -2.90
C THR A 74 -7.56 11.00 -3.36
N GLY A 75 -6.92 11.17 -4.51
CA GLY A 75 -6.46 12.48 -4.95
C GLY A 75 -5.16 12.94 -4.28
N TYR A 76 -4.61 12.14 -3.38
CA TYR A 76 -3.38 12.50 -2.70
C TYR A 76 -2.16 12.24 -3.58
N VAL A 77 -1.29 13.24 -3.72
CA VAL A 77 -0.06 13.12 -4.49
C VAL A 77 1.11 12.90 -3.55
N TRP A 78 1.64 11.67 -3.54
CA TRP A 78 2.82 11.34 -2.76
C TRP A 78 4.06 11.77 -3.54
N LYS A 79 4.94 12.51 -2.88
CA LYS A 79 6.12 13.09 -3.54
C LYS A 79 7.43 12.39 -3.21
N GLY A 80 7.35 11.22 -2.65
CA GLY A 80 8.52 10.45 -2.23
C GLY A 80 8.85 10.69 -0.77
N GLU A 81 9.78 9.88 -0.26
CA GLU A 81 10.24 10.03 1.11
C GLU A 81 11.29 11.13 1.19
N ARG A 82 11.18 11.91 2.23
CA ARG A 82 12.18 12.91 2.52
C ARG A 82 13.05 12.46 3.67
N LYS A 83 14.31 12.76 3.56
CA LYS A 83 15.26 12.50 4.64
C LYS A 83 15.64 13.80 5.32
#